data_6734452948ba9a8f909eb2f69f521adf
#
_entry.id   6734452948ba9a8f909eb2f69f521adf
#
_cell.length_a   1.000
_cell.length_b   1.000
_cell.length_c   1.000
_cell.angle_alpha   90.00
_cell.angle_beta   90.00
_cell.angle_gamma   90.00
#
_symmetry.space_group_name_H-M   'P 1'
#
loop_
_entity.id
_entity.type
_entity.pdbx_description
1 polymer ?
#
loop_
_entity_poly.entity_id
_entity_poly.type
_entity_poly.pdbx_seq_one_letter_code
_entity_poly.pdbx_strand_id
1 'polypeptide(L)'
;MATRIFVDGSVYSPVDPYATALLTEDGVVRWVGSDAGAHSIADESTEVVELEGALLTPAFARALAPVGGKEPVEILEYLDIYRAVGYHTHTLLASMDDAADLVSALRHNIEEHGPADIRLILDASGPRVEGRGRTGVDLEELVSAIKALRPLTEGPRALPGLSLTGIHVPAGLAERYAQVAEDAALVLSIDASEGFAAAAKVALLIRGERPWLPIRLDAAYSTAQDPISDEWLQKLAEGRVHLGLSVCEPESDEADEAVQALATLAAGGEGRESVASVARRANAAGTSIALGSDTQLFAPGAWALVRALVNDEHGVSARSAFAALTRGVYRLAHEENPFMGQLAPDTPAFVTRWRVEALMVQAPDSRVASWSTDPRARIPLLPVLDDDSPLPILESIYTESK
;
A
#
# COMPACT_ATOMS: atom_id res chain seq x y z
N MET A 1 -7.55 11.68 -26.27
CA MET A 1 -8.24 10.84 -25.28
C MET A 1 -7.89 9.41 -25.64
N ALA A 2 -7.20 8.73 -24.72
CA ALA A 2 -6.88 7.30 -24.91
C ALA A 2 -7.97 6.49 -24.22
N THR A 3 -8.83 5.83 -25.01
CA THR A 3 -9.86 4.93 -24.49
C THR A 3 -9.41 3.51 -24.73
N ARG A 4 -9.34 2.72 -23.69
CA ARG A 4 -8.93 1.31 -23.72
C ARG A 4 -9.98 0.44 -23.08
N ILE A 5 -10.28 -0.67 -23.71
CA ILE A 5 -11.19 -1.68 -23.17
C ILE A 5 -10.47 -3.03 -23.08
N PHE A 6 -10.55 -3.64 -21.93
CA PHE A 6 -10.03 -4.98 -21.65
C PHE A 6 -11.19 -5.96 -21.70
N VAL A 7 -11.03 -7.07 -22.38
CA VAL A 7 -12.07 -8.11 -22.55
C VAL A 7 -11.47 -9.51 -22.45
N ASP A 8 -12.32 -10.52 -22.34
CA ASP A 8 -11.97 -11.95 -22.32
C ASP A 8 -11.03 -12.33 -21.16
N GLY A 9 -11.33 -11.85 -19.94
CA GLY A 9 -10.55 -12.18 -18.75
C GLY A 9 -11.38 -12.20 -17.48
N SER A 10 -10.72 -12.00 -16.35
CA SER A 10 -11.35 -11.79 -15.05
C SER A 10 -10.91 -10.46 -14.47
N VAL A 11 -11.84 -9.65 -13.97
CA VAL A 11 -11.53 -8.35 -13.38
C VAL A 11 -11.83 -8.37 -11.89
N TYR A 12 -10.81 -8.16 -11.05
CA TYR A 12 -11.00 -8.06 -9.61
C TYR A 12 -11.57 -6.68 -9.24
N SER A 13 -12.88 -6.60 -9.14
CA SER A 13 -13.59 -5.35 -8.86
C SER A 13 -14.63 -5.51 -7.74
N PRO A 14 -14.78 -4.50 -6.86
CA PRO A 14 -15.85 -4.49 -5.87
C PRO A 14 -17.23 -4.17 -6.46
N VAL A 15 -17.26 -3.61 -7.68
CA VAL A 15 -18.51 -3.17 -8.35
C VAL A 15 -19.26 -4.34 -8.93
N ASP A 16 -18.53 -5.21 -9.65
CA ASP A 16 -19.06 -6.44 -10.21
C ASP A 16 -18.08 -7.58 -9.98
N PRO A 17 -18.40 -8.53 -9.06
CA PRO A 17 -17.52 -9.65 -8.75
C PRO A 17 -17.36 -10.66 -9.89
N TYR A 18 -18.16 -10.55 -10.94
CA TYR A 18 -18.13 -11.44 -12.12
C TYR A 18 -17.67 -10.70 -13.38
N ALA A 19 -17.09 -9.50 -13.20
CA ALA A 19 -16.64 -8.72 -14.33
C ALA A 19 -15.61 -9.47 -15.17
N THR A 20 -15.80 -9.44 -16.48
CA THR A 20 -14.87 -9.98 -17.48
C THR A 20 -14.23 -8.88 -18.32
N ALA A 21 -14.72 -7.64 -18.16
CA ALA A 21 -14.26 -6.48 -18.91
C ALA A 21 -14.10 -5.23 -18.05
N LEU A 22 -13.18 -4.37 -18.47
CA LEU A 22 -12.87 -3.08 -17.87
C LEU A 22 -12.69 -2.03 -18.96
N LEU A 23 -13.25 -0.83 -18.78
CA LEU A 23 -13.00 0.31 -19.66
C LEU A 23 -12.26 1.40 -18.90
N THR A 24 -11.17 1.90 -19.49
CA THR A 24 -10.41 3.04 -19.01
C THR A 24 -10.42 4.17 -20.06
N GLU A 25 -10.43 5.40 -19.58
CA GLU A 25 -10.34 6.59 -20.39
C GLU A 25 -9.45 7.61 -19.70
N ASP A 26 -8.41 8.08 -20.39
CA ASP A 26 -7.44 9.07 -19.87
C ASP A 26 -6.89 8.70 -18.48
N GLY A 27 -6.52 7.44 -18.26
CA GLY A 27 -5.97 6.95 -16.99
C GLY A 27 -6.97 6.80 -15.85
N VAL A 28 -8.27 6.79 -16.15
CA VAL A 28 -9.34 6.61 -15.14
C VAL A 28 -10.21 5.42 -15.53
N VAL A 29 -10.56 4.60 -14.56
CA VAL A 29 -11.58 3.55 -14.74
C VAL A 29 -12.94 4.21 -14.95
N ARG A 30 -13.59 3.90 -16.08
CA ARG A 30 -14.91 4.45 -16.38
C ARG A 30 -16.03 3.45 -16.23
N TRP A 31 -15.73 2.19 -16.50
CA TRP A 31 -16.75 1.16 -16.43
C TRP A 31 -16.13 -0.21 -16.14
N VAL A 32 -16.90 -1.06 -15.48
CA VAL A 32 -16.58 -2.46 -15.14
C VAL A 32 -17.81 -3.31 -15.41
N GLY A 33 -17.67 -4.44 -16.07
CA GLY A 33 -18.80 -5.34 -16.36
C GLY A 33 -18.42 -6.53 -17.23
N SER A 34 -19.34 -6.95 -18.11
CA SER A 34 -19.16 -8.12 -18.97
C SER A 34 -18.65 -7.77 -20.37
N ASP A 35 -18.04 -8.74 -21.09
CA ASP A 35 -17.59 -8.57 -22.47
C ASP A 35 -18.71 -8.10 -23.40
N ALA A 36 -19.92 -8.63 -23.22
CA ALA A 36 -21.08 -8.20 -24.02
C ALA A 36 -21.40 -6.70 -23.81
N GLY A 37 -21.27 -6.20 -22.58
CA GLY A 37 -21.38 -4.78 -22.28
C GLY A 37 -20.25 -3.97 -22.91
N ALA A 38 -19.02 -4.48 -22.79
CA ALA A 38 -17.82 -3.88 -23.35
C ALA A 38 -17.94 -3.64 -24.85
N HIS A 39 -18.30 -4.67 -25.61
CA HIS A 39 -18.49 -4.56 -27.05
C HIS A 39 -19.62 -3.60 -27.47
N SER A 40 -20.57 -3.35 -26.57
CA SER A 40 -21.67 -2.41 -26.85
C SER A 40 -21.29 -0.94 -26.68
N ILE A 41 -20.23 -0.65 -25.88
CA ILE A 41 -19.78 0.71 -25.61
C ILE A 41 -18.49 1.08 -26.34
N ALA A 42 -17.75 0.09 -26.86
CA ALA A 42 -16.56 0.32 -27.67
C ALA A 42 -16.95 0.96 -29.04
N ASP A 43 -16.12 1.90 -29.48
CA ASP A 43 -16.21 2.53 -30.79
C ASP A 43 -14.90 2.33 -31.59
N GLU A 44 -14.85 2.90 -32.82
CA GLU A 44 -13.70 2.75 -33.72
C GLU A 44 -12.38 3.35 -33.13
N SER A 45 -12.48 4.23 -32.16
CA SER A 45 -11.33 4.86 -31.51
C SER A 45 -10.85 4.11 -30.27
N THR A 46 -11.58 3.10 -29.82
CA THR A 46 -11.32 2.33 -28.62
C THR A 46 -10.26 1.26 -28.88
N GLU A 47 -9.15 1.31 -28.14
CA GLU A 47 -8.15 0.24 -28.13
C GLU A 47 -8.72 -0.98 -27.38
N VAL A 48 -8.80 -2.12 -28.06
CA VAL A 48 -9.26 -3.38 -27.45
C VAL A 48 -8.06 -4.24 -27.06
N VAL A 49 -8.02 -4.65 -25.79
CA VAL A 49 -6.99 -5.52 -25.24
C VAL A 49 -7.62 -6.84 -24.84
N GLU A 50 -7.29 -7.90 -25.57
CA GLU A 50 -7.70 -9.27 -25.26
C GLU A 50 -6.87 -9.81 -24.10
N LEU A 51 -7.54 -10.26 -23.04
CA LEU A 51 -6.88 -10.75 -21.84
C LEU A 51 -6.53 -12.24 -21.90
N GLU A 52 -7.16 -13.00 -22.81
CA GLU A 52 -6.91 -14.44 -23.01
C GLU A 52 -7.04 -15.24 -21.69
N GLY A 53 -8.04 -14.90 -20.88
CA GLY A 53 -8.31 -15.52 -19.60
C GLY A 53 -7.45 -14.98 -18.41
N ALA A 54 -6.59 -13.98 -18.64
CA ALA A 54 -5.77 -13.39 -17.58
C ALA A 54 -6.63 -12.64 -16.52
N LEU A 55 -6.06 -12.46 -15.36
CA LEU A 55 -6.67 -11.69 -14.27
C LEU A 55 -6.19 -10.23 -14.32
N LEU A 56 -7.13 -9.29 -14.30
CA LEU A 56 -6.86 -7.88 -14.00
C LEU A 56 -7.08 -7.58 -12.52
N THR A 57 -6.10 -6.92 -11.92
CA THR A 57 -6.23 -6.38 -10.55
C THR A 57 -5.79 -4.93 -10.52
N PRO A 58 -6.16 -4.16 -9.46
CA PRO A 58 -5.42 -2.93 -9.19
C PRO A 58 -3.95 -3.28 -8.93
N ALA A 59 -3.05 -2.39 -9.33
CA ALA A 59 -1.64 -2.53 -9.03
C ALA A 59 -1.40 -2.51 -7.52
N PHE A 60 -0.37 -3.21 -7.07
CA PHE A 60 0.01 -3.22 -5.67
C PHE A 60 0.55 -1.86 -5.23
N ALA A 61 0.39 -1.59 -3.94
CA ALA A 61 0.80 -0.36 -3.31
C ALA A 61 1.61 -0.66 -2.04
N ARG A 62 2.62 0.15 -1.77
CA ARG A 62 3.49 0.03 -0.59
C ARG A 62 3.20 1.12 0.42
N ALA A 63 2.97 0.72 1.68
CA ALA A 63 2.51 1.61 2.73
C ALA A 63 3.57 2.57 3.26
N LEU A 64 4.83 2.13 3.34
CA LEU A 64 5.97 2.91 3.77
C LEU A 64 7.27 2.27 3.28
N ALA A 65 8.17 3.08 2.75
CA ALA A 65 9.51 2.70 2.33
C ALA A 65 10.51 3.76 2.82
N PRO A 66 11.30 3.49 3.85
CA PRO A 66 12.34 4.39 4.28
C PRO A 66 13.43 4.52 3.21
N VAL A 67 13.68 5.75 2.75
CA VAL A 67 14.69 6.03 1.72
C VAL A 67 15.71 7.07 2.17
N GLY A 68 15.63 7.54 3.40
CA GLY A 68 16.59 8.50 3.96
C GLY A 68 18.02 7.94 3.95
N GLY A 69 18.98 8.78 3.53
CA GLY A 69 20.40 8.45 3.44
C GLY A 69 20.78 7.54 2.27
N LYS A 70 19.84 7.29 1.33
CA LYS A 70 20.14 6.58 0.08
C LYS A 70 20.42 7.54 -1.05
N GLU A 71 21.33 7.13 -1.93
CA GLU A 71 21.53 7.86 -3.16
C GLU A 71 20.29 7.78 -4.05
N PRO A 72 19.95 8.86 -4.78
CA PRO A 72 18.79 8.86 -5.66
C PRO A 72 18.76 7.71 -6.67
N VAL A 73 19.89 7.29 -7.19
CA VAL A 73 20.00 6.17 -8.14
C VAL A 73 19.55 4.85 -7.49
N GLU A 74 19.89 4.59 -6.25
CA GLU A 74 19.48 3.40 -5.51
C GLU A 74 17.96 3.37 -5.30
N ILE A 75 17.35 4.54 -5.08
CA ILE A 75 15.89 4.67 -4.95
C ILE A 75 15.20 4.36 -6.28
N LEU A 76 15.76 4.82 -7.40
CA LEU A 76 15.20 4.55 -8.73
C LEU A 76 15.30 3.06 -9.08
N GLU A 77 16.44 2.43 -8.86
CA GLU A 77 16.63 0.99 -9.04
C GLU A 77 15.63 0.19 -8.18
N TYR A 78 15.43 0.62 -6.94
CA TYR A 78 14.44 0.06 -6.05
C TYR A 78 13.00 0.16 -6.61
N LEU A 79 12.59 1.30 -7.15
CA LEU A 79 11.27 1.46 -7.77
C LEU A 79 11.08 0.53 -8.96
N ASP A 80 12.13 0.32 -9.76
CA ASP A 80 12.09 -0.57 -10.93
C ASP A 80 11.97 -2.05 -10.52
N ILE A 81 12.68 -2.46 -9.46
CA ILE A 81 12.58 -3.81 -8.88
C ILE A 81 11.13 -4.08 -8.41
N TYR A 82 10.53 -3.13 -7.70
CA TYR A 82 9.15 -3.29 -7.23
C TYR A 82 8.12 -3.23 -8.36
N ARG A 83 8.37 -2.41 -9.38
CA ARG A 83 7.53 -2.39 -10.60
C ARG A 83 7.53 -3.75 -11.29
N ALA A 84 8.68 -4.40 -11.40
CA ALA A 84 8.81 -5.72 -12.03
C ALA A 84 7.99 -6.83 -11.33
N VAL A 85 7.56 -6.62 -10.08
CA VAL A 85 6.73 -7.55 -9.32
C VAL A 85 5.31 -7.01 -9.04
N GLY A 86 4.88 -5.97 -9.78
CA GLY A 86 3.48 -5.52 -9.82
C GLY A 86 3.13 -4.36 -8.90
N TYR A 87 4.10 -3.70 -8.26
CA TYR A 87 3.86 -2.48 -7.52
C TYR A 87 3.87 -1.25 -8.44
N HIS A 88 2.98 -0.31 -8.18
CA HIS A 88 2.92 0.96 -8.89
C HIS A 88 2.91 2.15 -7.93
N THR A 89 2.29 2.01 -6.76
CA THR A 89 2.21 3.06 -5.76
C THR A 89 3.23 2.84 -4.66
N HIS A 90 4.03 3.86 -4.37
CA HIS A 90 5.07 3.81 -3.35
C HIS A 90 4.95 5.00 -2.39
N THR A 91 4.78 4.73 -1.10
CA THR A 91 4.91 5.75 -0.07
C THR A 91 6.36 5.79 0.40
N LEU A 92 7.09 6.84 0.02
CA LEU A 92 8.50 7.01 0.35
C LEU A 92 8.64 7.90 1.60
N LEU A 93 9.39 7.42 2.58
CA LEU A 93 9.77 8.19 3.75
C LEU A 93 11.17 8.77 3.51
N ALA A 94 11.24 10.05 3.16
CA ALA A 94 12.48 10.76 2.85
C ALA A 94 12.86 11.72 3.98
N SER A 95 14.16 11.84 4.24
CA SER A 95 14.65 12.91 5.10
C SER A 95 14.38 14.27 4.45
N MET A 96 14.34 15.33 5.24
CA MET A 96 14.15 16.68 4.70
C MET A 96 15.33 17.12 3.82
N ASP A 97 16.54 16.68 4.18
CA ASP A 97 17.76 17.03 3.44
C ASP A 97 17.79 16.37 2.04
N ASP A 98 17.30 15.13 1.93
CA ASP A 98 17.34 14.34 0.69
C ASP A 98 16.12 14.60 -0.21
N ALA A 99 15.04 15.17 0.33
CA ALA A 99 13.75 15.26 -0.37
C ALA A 99 13.83 16.03 -1.70
N ALA A 100 14.62 17.11 -1.78
CA ALA A 100 14.74 17.91 -2.99
C ALA A 100 15.53 17.18 -4.10
N ASP A 101 16.59 16.49 -3.73
CA ASP A 101 17.41 15.69 -4.65
C ASP A 101 16.64 14.47 -5.14
N LEU A 102 15.89 13.82 -4.25
CA LEU A 102 14.97 12.73 -4.59
C LEU A 102 13.91 13.18 -5.61
N VAL A 103 13.26 14.34 -5.39
CA VAL A 103 12.27 14.87 -6.34
C VAL A 103 12.91 15.18 -7.70
N SER A 104 14.13 15.67 -7.71
CA SER A 104 14.87 15.94 -8.96
C SER A 104 15.18 14.65 -9.72
N ALA A 105 15.58 13.59 -9.03
CA ALA A 105 15.83 12.29 -9.62
C ALA A 105 14.54 11.63 -10.13
N LEU A 106 13.46 11.69 -9.35
CA LEU A 106 12.14 11.18 -9.74
C LEU A 106 11.62 11.85 -11.01
N ARG A 107 11.88 13.13 -11.20
CA ARG A 107 11.52 13.85 -12.44
C ARG A 107 12.13 13.18 -13.66
N HIS A 108 13.42 12.87 -13.62
CA HIS A 108 14.12 12.24 -14.73
C HIS A 108 13.56 10.82 -15.00
N ASN A 109 13.32 10.05 -13.94
CA ASN A 109 12.76 8.70 -14.07
C ASN A 109 11.34 8.72 -14.68
N ILE A 110 10.48 9.67 -14.27
CA ILE A 110 9.13 9.82 -14.82
C ILE A 110 9.17 10.16 -16.32
N GLU A 111 10.13 10.97 -16.74
CA GLU A 111 10.33 11.32 -18.16
C GLU A 111 10.75 10.11 -19.00
N GLU A 112 11.53 9.16 -18.44
CA GLU A 112 12.01 7.97 -19.13
C GLU A 112 11.02 6.79 -19.10
N HIS A 113 10.40 6.53 -17.94
CA HIS A 113 9.63 5.29 -17.67
C HIS A 113 8.12 5.53 -17.49
N GLY A 114 7.68 6.78 -17.58
CA GLY A 114 6.31 7.18 -17.28
C GLY A 114 6.03 7.36 -15.79
N PRO A 115 4.87 7.90 -15.43
CA PRO A 115 4.53 8.21 -14.05
C PRO A 115 4.36 6.94 -13.21
N ALA A 116 4.97 6.95 -12.02
CA ALA A 116 4.60 6.09 -10.91
C ALA A 116 3.77 6.92 -9.92
N ASP A 117 2.93 6.30 -9.10
CA ASP A 117 2.24 6.99 -8.00
C ASP A 117 3.17 7.03 -6.78
N ILE A 118 3.91 8.14 -6.65
CA ILE A 118 4.86 8.36 -5.57
C ILE A 118 4.25 9.28 -4.52
N ARG A 119 4.16 8.78 -3.31
CA ARG A 119 3.61 9.47 -2.14
C ARG A 119 4.73 9.77 -1.17
N LEU A 120 5.11 11.02 -1.07
CA LEU A 120 6.20 11.46 -0.22
C LEU A 120 5.68 11.74 1.20
N ILE A 121 6.36 11.18 2.18
CA ILE A 121 6.24 11.53 3.60
C ILE A 121 7.59 12.08 4.06
N LEU A 122 7.59 13.26 4.66
CA LEU A 122 8.82 13.85 5.21
C LEU A 122 9.12 13.29 6.59
N ASP A 123 10.34 12.78 6.78
CA ASP A 123 10.82 12.34 8.09
C ASP A 123 11.24 13.55 8.93
N ALA A 124 10.42 13.91 9.89
CA ALA A 124 10.68 14.95 10.85
C ALA A 124 11.25 14.43 12.19
N SER A 125 11.72 13.18 12.22
CA SER A 125 12.25 12.55 13.43
C SER A 125 13.55 13.20 13.94
N GLY A 126 14.32 13.80 13.03
CA GLY A 126 15.61 14.38 13.35
C GLY A 126 16.67 13.37 13.80
N PRO A 127 17.87 13.82 14.15
CA PRO A 127 18.95 12.94 14.53
C PRO A 127 18.67 12.23 15.87
N ARG A 128 19.18 11.01 15.99
CA ARG A 128 19.16 10.26 17.25
C ARG A 128 20.32 10.70 18.14
N VAL A 129 20.00 11.16 19.34
CA VAL A 129 21.01 11.55 20.34
C VAL A 129 21.06 10.49 21.42
N GLU A 130 22.27 10.00 21.72
CA GLU A 130 22.48 8.95 22.72
C GLU A 130 21.92 9.40 24.10
N GLY A 131 21.12 8.53 24.72
CA GLY A 131 20.44 8.80 25.99
C GLY A 131 19.24 9.76 25.96
N ARG A 132 18.91 10.35 24.78
CA ARG A 132 17.75 11.27 24.63
C ARG A 132 16.75 10.85 23.56
N GLY A 133 17.07 9.83 22.75
CA GLY A 133 16.24 9.43 21.63
C GLY A 133 16.32 10.39 20.43
N ARG A 134 15.29 10.47 19.61
CA ARG A 134 15.20 11.40 18.48
C ARG A 134 14.78 12.78 18.96
N THR A 135 15.39 13.82 18.40
CA THR A 135 15.19 15.21 18.86
C THR A 135 14.14 15.98 18.08
N GLY A 136 13.73 15.45 16.94
CA GLY A 136 12.89 16.13 15.97
C GLY A 136 13.68 17.21 15.21
N VAL A 137 13.13 17.61 14.08
CA VAL A 137 13.63 18.74 13.29
C VAL A 137 13.04 20.05 13.81
N ASP A 138 13.60 21.18 13.41
CA ASP A 138 13.02 22.48 13.73
C ASP A 138 11.70 22.69 12.99
N LEU A 139 10.70 23.30 13.63
CA LEU A 139 9.38 23.53 13.03
C LEU A 139 9.42 24.51 11.85
N GLU A 140 10.25 25.56 11.93
CA GLU A 140 10.39 26.54 10.83
C GLU A 140 11.06 25.88 9.63
N GLU A 141 12.05 25.03 9.87
CA GLU A 141 12.73 24.24 8.85
C GLU A 141 11.76 23.27 8.15
N LEU A 142 10.95 22.51 8.91
CA LEU A 142 9.93 21.62 8.37
C LEU A 142 8.90 22.40 7.52
N VAL A 143 8.39 23.52 8.02
CA VAL A 143 7.45 24.37 7.28
C VAL A 143 8.08 24.92 5.99
N SER A 144 9.37 25.25 6.02
CA SER A 144 10.11 25.70 4.84
C SER A 144 10.29 24.60 3.81
N ALA A 145 10.60 23.36 4.24
CA ALA A 145 10.69 22.20 3.36
C ALA A 145 9.34 21.88 2.70
N ILE A 146 8.24 21.87 3.47
CA ILE A 146 6.88 21.68 2.94
C ILE A 146 6.56 22.73 1.87
N LYS A 147 6.84 24.01 2.14
CA LYS A 147 6.61 25.10 1.18
C LYS A 147 7.45 24.98 -0.09
N ALA A 148 8.67 24.47 0.01
CA ALA A 148 9.55 24.26 -1.13
C ALA A 148 9.09 23.09 -2.02
N LEU A 149 8.57 22.01 -1.42
CA LEU A 149 8.11 20.82 -2.14
C LEU A 149 6.71 20.97 -2.75
N ARG A 150 5.84 21.76 -2.12
CA ARG A 150 4.45 21.91 -2.56
C ARG A 150 4.26 22.30 -4.04
N PRO A 151 5.01 23.23 -4.63
CA PRO A 151 4.90 23.53 -6.05
C PRO A 151 5.31 22.40 -6.98
N LEU A 152 6.06 21.41 -6.47
CA LEU A 152 6.53 20.24 -7.21
C LEU A 152 5.55 19.04 -7.10
N THR A 153 4.66 19.10 -6.12
CA THR A 153 3.67 18.05 -5.84
C THR A 153 2.24 18.49 -6.14
N GLU A 154 2.00 19.79 -6.27
CA GLU A 154 0.67 20.37 -6.49
C GLU A 154 0.72 21.51 -7.53
N GLY A 155 -0.33 21.63 -8.35
CA GLY A 155 -0.51 22.73 -9.29
C GLY A 155 0.21 22.55 -10.64
N PRO A 156 0.35 23.61 -11.44
CA PRO A 156 0.77 23.51 -12.85
C PRO A 156 2.24 23.14 -13.09
N ARG A 157 3.05 23.07 -12.03
CA ARG A 157 4.45 22.62 -12.07
C ARG A 157 4.66 21.27 -11.36
N ALA A 158 3.58 20.68 -10.88
CA ALA A 158 3.64 19.38 -10.21
C ALA A 158 4.18 18.30 -11.16
N LEU A 159 4.97 17.39 -10.60
CA LEU A 159 5.38 16.19 -11.31
C LEU A 159 4.19 15.22 -11.36
N PRO A 160 3.85 14.70 -12.54
CA PRO A 160 2.80 13.69 -12.64
C PRO A 160 3.08 12.51 -11.73
N GLY A 161 2.09 12.10 -10.94
CA GLY A 161 2.22 10.98 -10.04
C GLY A 161 3.04 11.22 -8.75
N LEU A 162 3.53 12.43 -8.49
CA LEU A 162 4.18 12.78 -7.23
C LEU A 162 3.25 13.60 -6.33
N SER A 163 3.10 13.18 -5.09
CA SER A 163 2.32 13.90 -4.07
C SER A 163 3.07 13.98 -2.73
N LEU A 164 2.95 15.11 -2.03
CA LEU A 164 3.37 15.23 -0.64
C LEU A 164 2.18 14.88 0.25
N THR A 165 2.25 13.76 0.96
CA THR A 165 1.08 13.19 1.65
C THR A 165 1.16 13.26 3.17
N GLY A 166 2.34 13.40 3.77
CA GLY A 166 2.45 13.39 5.22
C GLY A 166 3.78 13.85 5.80
N ILE A 167 3.80 13.90 7.12
CA ILE A 167 5.00 14.04 7.93
C ILE A 167 5.08 12.86 8.91
N HIS A 168 6.27 12.31 9.10
CA HIS A 168 6.55 11.18 9.99
C HIS A 168 7.32 11.63 11.20
N VAL A 169 6.88 11.21 12.38
CA VAL A 169 7.44 11.66 13.66
C VAL A 169 7.46 10.54 14.69
N PRO A 170 8.44 10.51 15.60
CA PRO A 170 8.40 9.65 16.77
C PRO A 170 7.20 9.96 17.66
N ALA A 171 6.64 8.94 18.32
CA ALA A 171 5.48 9.09 19.19
C ALA A 171 5.65 10.20 20.26
N GLY A 172 6.82 10.28 20.88
CA GLY A 172 7.10 11.30 21.90
C GLY A 172 7.15 12.75 21.38
N LEU A 173 7.14 12.96 20.07
CA LEU A 173 7.16 14.28 19.44
C LEU A 173 5.88 14.62 18.69
N ALA A 174 4.95 13.68 18.55
CA ALA A 174 3.80 13.82 17.67
C ALA A 174 2.90 15.04 17.98
N GLU A 175 2.67 15.35 19.25
CA GLU A 175 1.89 16.52 19.65
C GLU A 175 2.51 17.84 19.17
N ARG A 176 3.85 17.93 19.17
CA ARG A 176 4.59 19.11 18.71
C ARG A 176 4.35 19.41 17.22
N TYR A 177 4.20 18.36 16.40
CA TYR A 177 4.07 18.48 14.95
C TYR A 177 2.64 18.44 14.44
N ALA A 178 1.67 18.10 15.30
CA ALA A 178 0.27 17.95 14.92
C ALA A 178 -0.32 19.23 14.27
N GLN A 179 0.05 20.42 14.78
CA GLN A 179 -0.41 21.69 14.20
C GLN A 179 0.15 21.90 12.77
N VAL A 180 1.42 21.59 12.55
CA VAL A 180 2.04 21.73 11.22
C VAL A 180 1.39 20.77 10.22
N ALA A 181 1.09 19.52 10.62
CA ALA A 181 0.38 18.57 9.78
C ALA A 181 -1.02 19.06 9.40
N GLU A 182 -1.77 19.58 10.38
CA GLU A 182 -3.11 20.12 10.18
C GLU A 182 -3.11 21.35 9.27
N ASP A 183 -2.24 22.34 9.53
CA ASP A 183 -2.13 23.58 8.72
C ASP A 183 -1.68 23.30 7.29
N ALA A 184 -0.90 22.24 7.10
CA ALA A 184 -0.43 21.80 5.79
C ALA A 184 -1.38 20.79 5.11
N ALA A 185 -2.48 20.40 5.73
CA ALA A 185 -3.39 19.35 5.25
C ALA A 185 -2.66 18.04 4.91
N LEU A 186 -1.71 17.64 5.76
CA LEU A 186 -0.91 16.42 5.63
C LEU A 186 -1.31 15.38 6.66
N VAL A 187 -1.08 14.12 6.34
CA VAL A 187 -1.26 13.01 7.29
C VAL A 187 -0.16 13.08 8.35
N LEU A 188 -0.52 12.95 9.62
CA LEU A 188 0.43 12.74 10.70
C LEU A 188 0.71 11.24 10.83
N SER A 189 1.89 10.82 10.36
CA SER A 189 2.41 9.48 10.53
C SER A 189 3.22 9.41 11.83
N ILE A 190 2.82 8.54 12.73
CA ILE A 190 3.47 8.36 14.04
C ILE A 190 4.23 7.04 14.03
N ASP A 191 5.52 7.09 14.30
CA ASP A 191 6.37 5.91 14.43
C ASP A 191 5.97 5.07 15.65
N ALA A 192 5.60 3.83 15.40
CA ALA A 192 5.24 2.85 16.43
C ALA A 192 6.34 1.80 16.68
N SER A 193 7.49 1.90 16.01
CA SER A 193 8.59 0.93 16.12
C SER A 193 9.24 0.87 17.49
N GLU A 194 9.28 1.98 18.21
CA GLU A 194 9.88 2.06 19.57
C GLU A 194 8.90 1.68 20.69
N GLY A 195 7.58 1.57 20.39
CA GLY A 195 6.56 1.20 21.38
C GLY A 195 5.15 1.47 20.89
N PHE A 196 4.43 0.39 20.58
CA PHE A 196 3.08 0.48 20.02
C PHE A 196 2.08 1.16 20.95
N ALA A 197 2.03 0.74 22.24
CA ALA A 197 1.07 1.28 23.19
C ALA A 197 1.26 2.79 23.42
N ALA A 198 2.50 3.26 23.46
CA ALA A 198 2.81 4.69 23.58
C ALA A 198 2.36 5.47 22.34
N ALA A 199 2.65 4.97 21.13
CA ALA A 199 2.24 5.58 19.88
C ALA A 199 0.70 5.62 19.74
N ALA A 200 0.02 4.51 20.04
CA ALA A 200 -1.43 4.43 20.01
C ALA A 200 -2.10 5.43 20.97
N LYS A 201 -1.58 5.53 22.19
CA LYS A 201 -2.08 6.49 23.20
C LYS A 201 -1.96 7.93 22.71
N VAL A 202 -0.80 8.31 22.19
CA VAL A 202 -0.57 9.68 21.68
C VAL A 202 -1.43 9.96 20.46
N ALA A 203 -1.54 9.01 19.53
CA ALA A 203 -2.41 9.14 18.35
C ALA A 203 -3.88 9.41 18.74
N LEU A 204 -4.40 8.66 19.72
CA LEU A 204 -5.77 8.84 20.20
C LEU A 204 -5.97 10.14 20.99
N LEU A 205 -4.96 10.60 21.73
CA LEU A 205 -4.98 11.90 22.41
C LEU A 205 -5.08 13.02 21.38
N ILE A 206 -4.19 13.03 20.39
CA ILE A 206 -4.21 14.02 19.31
C ILE A 206 -5.53 13.98 18.54
N ARG A 207 -6.05 12.78 18.25
CA ARG A 207 -7.36 12.61 17.59
C ARG A 207 -8.50 13.22 18.40
N GLY A 208 -8.47 13.11 19.72
CA GLY A 208 -9.48 13.72 20.60
C GLY A 208 -9.48 15.25 20.55
N GLU A 209 -8.30 15.86 20.42
CA GLU A 209 -8.13 17.31 20.32
C GLU A 209 -8.31 17.85 18.89
N ARG A 210 -7.96 17.03 17.88
CA ARG A 210 -7.96 17.38 16.45
C ARG A 210 -8.73 16.33 15.64
N PRO A 211 -10.06 16.34 15.67
CA PRO A 211 -10.90 15.28 15.08
C PRO A 211 -10.72 15.12 13.56
N TRP A 212 -10.28 16.16 12.88
CA TRP A 212 -10.13 16.20 11.42
C TRP A 212 -8.71 15.90 10.94
N LEU A 213 -7.70 15.92 11.81
CA LEU A 213 -6.33 15.61 11.43
C LEU A 213 -6.22 14.14 11.04
N PRO A 214 -5.81 13.80 9.80
CA PRO A 214 -5.57 12.42 9.41
C PRO A 214 -4.37 11.86 10.18
N ILE A 215 -4.55 10.72 10.87
CA ILE A 215 -3.50 10.10 11.68
C ILE A 215 -3.35 8.64 11.29
N ARG A 216 -2.09 8.19 11.15
CA ARG A 216 -1.72 6.80 10.97
C ARG A 216 -0.58 6.41 11.91
N LEU A 217 -0.52 5.16 12.29
CA LEU A 217 0.62 4.56 12.96
C LEU A 217 1.41 3.76 11.93
N ASP A 218 2.72 3.95 11.88
CA ASP A 218 3.60 3.24 10.96
C ASP A 218 4.63 2.39 11.69
N ALA A 219 5.22 1.43 10.98
CA ALA A 219 6.21 0.50 11.49
C ALA A 219 5.74 -0.27 12.73
N ALA A 220 4.41 -0.52 12.84
CA ALA A 220 3.84 -1.20 13.99
C ALA A 220 4.10 -2.71 13.94
N TYR A 221 4.52 -3.27 15.06
CA TYR A 221 4.64 -4.72 15.25
C TYR A 221 4.33 -5.09 16.71
N SER A 222 3.91 -6.33 16.93
CA SER A 222 3.55 -6.85 18.25
C SER A 222 4.70 -7.61 18.88
N THR A 223 5.00 -7.35 20.14
CA THR A 223 5.99 -8.10 20.93
C THR A 223 5.38 -8.57 22.24
N ALA A 224 6.03 -9.51 22.93
CA ALA A 224 5.57 -9.98 24.22
C ALA A 224 5.60 -8.87 25.31
N GLN A 225 6.50 -7.88 25.17
CA GLN A 225 6.61 -6.74 26.07
C GLN A 225 5.65 -5.60 25.75
N ASP A 226 5.26 -5.47 24.48
CA ASP A 226 4.36 -4.43 24.00
C ASP A 226 3.38 -5.04 22.97
N PRO A 227 2.39 -5.82 23.43
CA PRO A 227 1.46 -6.48 22.54
C PRO A 227 0.46 -5.52 21.91
N ILE A 228 0.17 -5.72 20.64
CA ILE A 228 -0.96 -5.06 19.98
C ILE A 228 -2.25 -5.76 20.45
N SER A 229 -2.83 -5.31 21.55
CA SER A 229 -4.04 -5.91 22.14
C SER A 229 -5.31 -5.59 21.35
N ASP A 230 -6.35 -6.43 21.47
CA ASP A 230 -7.65 -6.18 20.86
C ASP A 230 -8.28 -4.88 21.35
N GLU A 231 -8.03 -4.51 22.61
CA GLU A 231 -8.48 -3.21 23.16
C GLU A 231 -7.88 -2.03 22.41
N TRP A 232 -6.59 -2.08 22.09
CA TRP A 232 -5.95 -1.03 21.28
C TRP A 232 -6.51 -1.00 19.86
N LEU A 233 -6.67 -2.15 19.23
CA LEU A 233 -7.23 -2.23 17.89
C LEU A 233 -8.63 -1.66 17.82
N GLN A 234 -9.49 -1.95 18.81
CA GLN A 234 -10.83 -1.38 18.89
C GLN A 234 -10.79 0.15 19.08
N LYS A 235 -9.95 0.66 19.98
CA LYS A 235 -9.79 2.11 20.20
C LYS A 235 -9.28 2.84 18.94
N LEU A 236 -8.33 2.24 18.21
CA LEU A 236 -7.83 2.80 16.96
C LEU A 236 -8.93 2.82 15.89
N ALA A 237 -9.75 1.77 15.80
CA ALA A 237 -10.90 1.74 14.88
C ALA A 237 -11.91 2.85 15.20
N GLU A 238 -12.30 3.00 16.48
CA GLU A 238 -13.19 4.05 16.95
C GLU A 238 -12.62 5.46 16.67
N GLY A 239 -11.31 5.64 16.89
CA GLY A 239 -10.57 6.87 16.61
C GLY A 239 -10.28 7.11 15.13
N ARG A 240 -10.59 6.16 14.24
CA ARG A 240 -10.22 6.23 12.81
C ARG A 240 -8.72 6.46 12.62
N VAL A 241 -7.90 5.83 13.45
CA VAL A 241 -6.45 5.78 13.30
C VAL A 241 -6.12 4.50 12.54
N HIS A 242 -5.44 4.64 11.42
CA HIS A 242 -5.08 3.50 10.56
C HIS A 242 -3.71 2.95 10.95
N LEU A 243 -3.47 1.68 10.62
CA LEU A 243 -2.31 0.93 11.09
C LEU A 243 -1.45 0.42 9.91
N GLY A 244 -0.24 0.94 9.80
CA GLY A 244 0.82 0.42 8.93
C GLY A 244 1.62 -0.65 9.69
N LEU A 245 1.44 -1.92 9.32
CA LEU A 245 2.21 -3.03 9.87
C LEU A 245 3.53 -3.15 9.12
N SER A 246 4.63 -3.24 9.85
CA SER A 246 5.94 -3.49 9.27
C SER A 246 6.15 -4.99 9.09
N VAL A 247 6.50 -5.37 7.87
CA VAL A 247 7.02 -6.69 7.55
C VAL A 247 8.53 -6.53 7.40
N CYS A 248 9.30 -7.03 8.38
CA CYS A 248 10.74 -7.09 8.22
C CYS A 248 11.04 -8.16 7.16
N GLU A 249 11.69 -7.78 6.09
CA GLU A 249 12.15 -8.72 5.08
C GLU A 249 13.54 -9.20 5.46
N PRO A 250 13.89 -10.46 5.22
CA PRO A 250 15.23 -10.95 5.50
C PRO A 250 16.24 -10.30 4.56
N GLU A 251 17.42 -10.06 5.05
CA GLU A 251 18.58 -9.74 4.24
C GLU A 251 19.02 -11.02 3.53
N SER A 252 18.49 -11.29 2.33
CA SER A 252 18.94 -12.38 1.48
C SER A 252 19.00 -11.93 0.03
N ASP A 253 20.10 -12.24 -0.63
CA ASP A 253 20.31 -11.98 -2.06
C ASP A 253 19.67 -13.08 -2.95
N GLU A 254 19.12 -14.14 -2.37
CA GLU A 254 18.53 -15.26 -3.08
C GLU A 254 16.98 -15.26 -2.98
N ALA A 255 16.31 -15.31 -4.14
CA ALA A 255 14.86 -15.20 -4.26
C ALA A 255 14.10 -16.26 -3.46
N ASP A 256 14.58 -17.51 -3.45
CA ASP A 256 13.92 -18.62 -2.75
C ASP A 256 14.08 -18.50 -1.22
N GLU A 257 15.23 -18.03 -0.75
CA GLU A 257 15.44 -17.74 0.68
C GLU A 257 14.58 -16.58 1.15
N ALA A 258 14.41 -15.54 0.33
CA ALA A 258 13.55 -14.41 0.64
C ALA A 258 12.07 -14.79 0.74
N VAL A 259 11.57 -15.67 -0.14
CA VAL A 259 10.20 -16.20 -0.05
C VAL A 259 10.00 -17.03 1.21
N GLN A 260 10.99 -17.87 1.57
CA GLN A 260 10.93 -18.70 2.77
C GLN A 260 11.06 -17.88 4.06
N ALA A 261 11.85 -16.85 4.02
CA ALA A 261 11.99 -15.93 5.12
C ALA A 261 10.76 -15.04 5.31
N LEU A 262 10.06 -14.66 4.22
CA LEU A 262 8.74 -14.02 4.32
C LEU A 262 7.72 -14.89 5.06
N ALA A 263 7.69 -16.20 4.77
CA ALA A 263 6.83 -17.12 5.49
C ALA A 263 7.19 -17.16 6.99
N THR A 264 8.49 -17.14 7.31
CA THR A 264 8.99 -17.12 8.70
C THR A 264 8.66 -15.80 9.41
N LEU A 265 8.71 -14.69 8.71
CA LEU A 265 8.41 -13.36 9.24
C LEU A 265 6.92 -13.10 9.38
N ALA A 266 6.12 -13.56 8.43
CA ALA A 266 4.67 -13.56 8.54
C ALA A 266 4.22 -14.40 9.75
N ALA A 267 4.94 -15.49 10.05
CA ALA A 267 4.68 -16.38 11.16
C ALA A 267 5.11 -15.84 12.56
N GLY A 268 5.82 -14.71 12.62
CA GLY A 268 6.34 -14.17 13.88
C GLY A 268 7.59 -14.91 14.37
N GLY A 269 8.73 -14.20 14.44
CA GLY A 269 9.95 -14.73 15.06
C GLY A 269 9.84 -14.84 16.59
N GLU A 270 10.88 -15.36 17.25
CA GLU A 270 10.90 -15.51 18.71
C GLU A 270 10.45 -14.24 19.45
N GLY A 271 9.35 -14.34 20.21
CA GLY A 271 8.81 -13.25 21.03
C GLY A 271 7.98 -12.20 20.27
N ARG A 272 7.67 -12.41 19.00
CA ARG A 272 6.77 -11.55 18.20
C ARG A 272 5.53 -12.34 17.76
N GLU A 273 4.38 -11.68 17.80
CA GLU A 273 3.16 -12.22 17.20
C GLU A 273 3.25 -12.09 15.67
N SER A 274 2.68 -13.07 14.94
CA SER A 274 2.66 -13.02 13.48
C SER A 274 1.92 -11.78 12.95
N VAL A 275 2.42 -11.20 11.88
CA VAL A 275 1.77 -10.07 11.18
C VAL A 275 0.37 -10.49 10.72
N ALA A 276 0.21 -11.73 10.30
CA ALA A 276 -1.09 -12.29 9.88
C ALA A 276 -2.09 -12.32 11.04
N SER A 277 -1.68 -12.72 12.25
CA SER A 277 -2.52 -12.71 13.45
C SER A 277 -2.98 -11.30 13.81
N VAL A 278 -2.05 -10.33 13.85
CA VAL A 278 -2.38 -8.92 14.10
C VAL A 278 -3.33 -8.39 13.03
N ALA A 279 -3.05 -8.66 11.75
CA ALA A 279 -3.89 -8.23 10.64
C ALA A 279 -5.31 -8.80 10.72
N ARG A 280 -5.47 -10.07 11.09
CA ARG A 280 -6.77 -10.69 11.30
C ARG A 280 -7.56 -10.03 12.42
N ARG A 281 -6.92 -9.77 13.56
CA ARG A 281 -7.56 -9.12 14.73
C ARG A 281 -7.90 -7.67 14.43
N ALA A 282 -7.02 -6.93 13.74
CA ALA A 282 -7.28 -5.57 13.29
C ALA A 282 -8.50 -5.49 12.35
N ASN A 283 -8.58 -6.40 11.38
CA ASN A 283 -9.77 -6.50 10.51
C ASN A 283 -11.05 -6.79 11.29
N ALA A 284 -10.98 -7.70 12.27
CA ALA A 284 -12.13 -8.01 13.13
C ALA A 284 -12.56 -6.82 14.00
N ALA A 285 -11.63 -6.01 14.46
CA ALA A 285 -11.89 -4.77 15.19
C ALA A 285 -12.38 -3.61 14.28
N GLY A 286 -12.24 -3.73 12.96
CA GLY A 286 -12.57 -2.66 12.00
C GLY A 286 -11.44 -1.65 11.79
N THR A 287 -10.24 -1.92 12.29
CA THR A 287 -9.05 -1.09 12.04
C THR A 287 -8.54 -1.35 10.63
N SER A 288 -8.41 -0.29 9.83
CA SER A 288 -7.80 -0.41 8.50
C SER A 288 -6.30 -0.63 8.63
N ILE A 289 -5.80 -1.60 7.86
CA ILE A 289 -4.38 -1.94 7.83
C ILE A 289 -3.80 -1.79 6.42
N ALA A 290 -2.51 -1.51 6.37
CA ALA A 290 -1.69 -1.71 5.19
C ALA A 290 -0.34 -2.31 5.59
N LEU A 291 0.35 -2.89 4.62
CA LEU A 291 1.66 -3.47 4.83
C LEU A 291 2.73 -2.54 4.27
N GLY A 292 3.72 -2.26 5.10
CA GLY A 292 4.97 -1.64 4.75
C GLY A 292 6.11 -2.63 4.93
N SER A 293 7.26 -2.32 4.36
CA SER A 293 8.47 -3.11 4.51
C SER A 293 9.64 -2.17 4.68
N ASP A 294 10.56 -2.54 5.53
CA ASP A 294 11.75 -1.76 5.86
C ASP A 294 12.99 -2.21 5.11
N THR A 295 12.91 -3.27 4.29
CA THR A 295 14.05 -3.72 3.50
C THR A 295 14.06 -3.19 2.07
N GLN A 296 15.25 -3.24 1.50
CA GLN A 296 15.65 -2.31 0.48
C GLN A 296 16.24 -2.97 -0.76
N LEU A 297 16.50 -4.27 -0.73
CA LEU A 297 17.29 -4.93 -1.78
C LEU A 297 16.56 -6.02 -2.55
N PHE A 298 15.46 -6.53 -2.03
CA PHE A 298 14.67 -7.56 -2.69
C PHE A 298 13.18 -7.29 -2.59
N ALA A 299 12.50 -7.20 -3.73
CA ALA A 299 11.04 -7.16 -3.74
C ALA A 299 10.50 -8.59 -3.80
N PRO A 300 10.06 -9.17 -2.70
CA PRO A 300 9.26 -10.37 -2.81
C PRO A 300 8.04 -10.01 -3.64
N GLY A 301 7.67 -10.85 -4.57
CA GLY A 301 6.46 -10.65 -5.33
C GLY A 301 5.29 -10.40 -4.36
N ALA A 302 4.47 -9.41 -4.63
CA ALA A 302 3.35 -9.08 -3.75
C ALA A 302 2.44 -10.29 -3.48
N TRP A 303 2.29 -11.18 -4.46
CA TRP A 303 1.55 -12.43 -4.28
C TRP A 303 2.23 -13.42 -3.32
N ALA A 304 3.58 -13.41 -3.22
CA ALA A 304 4.28 -14.20 -2.21
C ALA A 304 3.93 -13.72 -0.80
N LEU A 305 3.87 -12.40 -0.59
CA LEU A 305 3.45 -11.82 0.69
C LEU A 305 1.98 -12.11 0.98
N VAL A 306 1.08 -12.00 -0.02
CA VAL A 306 -0.33 -12.40 0.15
C VAL A 306 -0.42 -13.87 0.55
N ARG A 307 0.33 -14.78 -0.11
CA ARG A 307 0.39 -16.21 0.23
C ARG A 307 0.84 -16.43 1.66
N ALA A 308 1.92 -15.80 2.09
CA ALA A 308 2.46 -15.93 3.44
C ALA A 308 1.44 -15.52 4.51
N LEU A 309 0.69 -14.44 4.28
CA LEU A 309 -0.36 -13.99 5.19
C LEU A 309 -1.59 -14.90 5.22
N VAL A 310 -1.90 -15.57 4.12
CA VAL A 310 -3.04 -16.50 4.01
C VAL A 310 -2.75 -17.84 4.65
N ASN A 311 -1.52 -18.37 4.45
CA ASN A 311 -1.13 -19.71 4.89
C ASN A 311 -0.55 -19.74 6.31
N ASP A 312 -0.46 -18.60 6.99
CA ASP A 312 -0.13 -18.54 8.42
C ASP A 312 -1.19 -19.31 9.25
N GLU A 313 -0.80 -19.94 10.35
CA GLU A 313 -1.70 -20.65 11.25
C GLU A 313 -2.89 -19.79 11.73
N HIS A 314 -2.63 -18.48 11.87
CA HIS A 314 -3.62 -17.48 12.23
C HIS A 314 -3.93 -16.55 11.06
N GLY A 315 -3.80 -17.03 9.84
CA GLY A 315 -3.86 -16.28 8.62
C GLY A 315 -5.13 -15.46 8.41
N VAL A 316 -5.02 -14.49 7.53
CA VAL A 316 -6.13 -13.67 7.07
C VAL A 316 -6.73 -14.26 5.79
N SER A 317 -7.92 -13.84 5.40
CA SER A 317 -8.46 -14.19 4.07
C SER A 317 -7.59 -13.59 2.96
N ALA A 318 -7.48 -14.27 1.82
CA ALA A 318 -6.77 -13.76 0.64
C ALA A 318 -7.25 -12.34 0.24
N ARG A 319 -8.55 -12.08 0.34
CA ARG A 319 -9.12 -10.75 0.12
C ARG A 319 -8.60 -9.69 1.10
N SER A 320 -8.44 -10.05 2.38
CA SER A 320 -7.92 -9.12 3.40
C SER A 320 -6.44 -8.85 3.18
N ALA A 321 -5.64 -9.89 2.89
CA ALA A 321 -4.22 -9.75 2.57
C ALA A 321 -4.02 -8.89 1.33
N PHE A 322 -4.75 -9.19 0.25
CA PHE A 322 -4.71 -8.41 -0.98
C PHE A 322 -5.12 -6.94 -0.76
N ALA A 323 -6.17 -6.71 0.04
CA ALA A 323 -6.61 -5.36 0.37
C ALA A 323 -5.57 -4.57 1.17
N ALA A 324 -4.77 -5.20 2.02
CA ALA A 324 -3.71 -4.53 2.78
C ALA A 324 -2.55 -4.05 1.90
N LEU A 325 -2.36 -4.65 0.73
CA LEU A 325 -1.36 -4.29 -0.28
C LEU A 325 -1.92 -3.46 -1.45
N THR A 326 -3.17 -3.08 -1.40
CA THR A 326 -3.83 -2.25 -2.41
C THR A 326 -4.58 -1.10 -1.73
N ARG A 327 -5.89 -1.16 -1.60
CA ARG A 327 -6.72 -0.09 -1.02
C ARG A 327 -6.31 0.31 0.41
N GLY A 328 -5.70 -0.60 1.18
CA GLY A 328 -5.25 -0.32 2.55
C GLY A 328 -4.26 0.84 2.61
N VAL A 329 -3.33 0.90 1.66
CA VAL A 329 -2.33 1.98 1.56
C VAL A 329 -2.99 3.33 1.35
N TYR A 330 -4.00 3.41 0.49
CA TYR A 330 -4.75 4.64 0.25
C TYR A 330 -5.61 5.05 1.46
N ARG A 331 -6.12 4.07 2.22
CA ARG A 331 -6.80 4.35 3.48
C ARG A 331 -5.85 4.89 4.55
N LEU A 332 -4.61 4.38 4.62
CA LEU A 332 -3.57 4.96 5.47
C LEU A 332 -3.27 6.42 5.10
N ALA A 333 -3.31 6.74 3.83
CA ALA A 333 -3.16 8.11 3.33
C ALA A 333 -4.42 8.97 3.52
N HIS A 334 -5.49 8.41 4.09
CA HIS A 334 -6.78 9.09 4.28
C HIS A 334 -7.37 9.67 2.99
N GLU A 335 -7.20 8.97 1.87
CA GLU A 335 -7.79 9.36 0.58
C GLU A 335 -9.31 9.50 0.69
N GLU A 336 -9.84 10.59 0.12
CA GLU A 336 -11.27 10.91 0.19
C GLU A 336 -12.12 9.91 -0.61
N ASN A 337 -11.61 9.46 -1.76
CA ASN A 337 -12.30 8.45 -2.56
C ASN A 337 -12.15 7.06 -1.91
N PRO A 338 -13.23 6.45 -1.38
CA PRO A 338 -13.17 5.18 -0.68
C PRO A 338 -12.82 3.98 -1.59
N PHE A 339 -12.83 4.17 -2.91
CA PHE A 339 -12.51 3.15 -3.90
C PHE A 339 -11.05 3.21 -4.38
N MET A 340 -10.24 4.16 -3.91
CA MET A 340 -8.81 4.20 -4.24
C MET A 340 -8.13 2.85 -3.97
N GLY A 341 -7.26 2.44 -4.90
CA GLY A 341 -6.62 1.12 -4.87
C GLY A 341 -7.54 -0.05 -5.23
N GLN A 342 -8.62 0.22 -5.94
CA GLN A 342 -9.56 -0.77 -6.48
C GLN A 342 -9.91 -0.42 -7.94
N LEU A 343 -10.34 -1.40 -8.72
CA LEU A 343 -10.87 -1.17 -10.07
C LEU A 343 -12.37 -0.84 -9.96
N ALA A 344 -12.66 0.45 -9.83
CA ALA A 344 -14.03 0.97 -9.74
C ALA A 344 -14.14 2.27 -10.54
N PRO A 345 -15.33 2.67 -11.02
CA PRO A 345 -15.51 3.93 -11.71
C PRO A 345 -14.94 5.12 -10.92
N ASP A 346 -14.32 6.05 -11.63
CA ASP A 346 -13.69 7.27 -11.12
C ASP A 346 -12.47 7.03 -10.23
N THR A 347 -11.83 5.85 -10.32
CA THR A 347 -10.51 5.60 -9.73
C THR A 347 -9.41 5.66 -10.79
N PRO A 348 -8.16 6.01 -10.42
CA PRO A 348 -7.02 5.88 -11.32
C PRO A 348 -6.88 4.45 -11.84
N ALA A 349 -6.62 4.33 -13.14
CA ALA A 349 -6.49 3.05 -13.84
C ALA A 349 -5.06 2.49 -13.70
N PHE A 350 -4.60 2.26 -12.48
CA PHE A 350 -3.36 1.52 -12.23
C PHE A 350 -3.67 0.03 -12.25
N VAL A 351 -3.54 -0.59 -13.41
CA VAL A 351 -4.03 -1.95 -13.67
C VAL A 351 -2.88 -2.90 -13.95
N THR A 352 -2.89 -4.05 -13.31
CA THR A 352 -1.94 -5.14 -13.55
C THR A 352 -2.64 -6.34 -14.18
N ARG A 353 -2.01 -6.92 -15.22
CA ARG A 353 -2.42 -8.16 -15.88
C ARG A 353 -1.57 -9.31 -15.37
N TRP A 354 -2.23 -10.35 -14.89
CA TRP A 354 -1.60 -11.53 -14.31
C TRP A 354 -2.01 -12.81 -15.02
N ARG A 355 -1.03 -13.59 -15.43
CA ARG A 355 -1.27 -14.98 -15.81
C ARG A 355 -1.43 -15.81 -14.54
N VAL A 356 -2.53 -16.52 -14.42
CA VAL A 356 -2.90 -17.32 -13.25
C VAL A 356 -3.29 -18.71 -13.69
N GLU A 357 -3.02 -19.73 -12.85
CA GLU A 357 -3.41 -21.09 -13.16
C GLU A 357 -4.90 -21.34 -12.83
N ALA A 358 -5.35 -20.84 -11.70
CA ALA A 358 -6.74 -20.98 -11.26
C ALA A 358 -7.20 -19.76 -10.45
N LEU A 359 -8.48 -19.42 -10.61
CA LEU A 359 -9.16 -18.35 -9.88
C LEU A 359 -10.27 -18.96 -9.03
N MET A 360 -10.28 -18.66 -7.74
CA MET A 360 -11.25 -19.21 -6.78
C MET A 360 -11.59 -18.19 -5.68
N VAL A 361 -12.61 -18.49 -4.91
CA VAL A 361 -12.91 -17.81 -3.65
C VAL A 361 -12.41 -18.68 -2.52
N GLN A 362 -11.63 -18.13 -1.62
CA GLN A 362 -11.23 -18.81 -0.39
C GLN A 362 -12.45 -19.00 0.51
N ALA A 363 -12.72 -20.23 0.93
CA ALA A 363 -13.81 -20.50 1.86
C ALA A 363 -13.50 -19.94 3.26
N PRO A 364 -14.52 -19.44 3.98
CA PRO A 364 -14.31 -18.79 5.28
C PRO A 364 -13.93 -19.72 6.43
N ASP A 365 -13.82 -21.04 6.21
CA ASP A 365 -13.46 -22.02 7.26
C ASP A 365 -11.94 -22.13 7.37
N SER A 366 -11.39 -21.55 8.44
CA SER A 366 -9.95 -21.57 8.75
C SER A 366 -9.38 -22.98 9.04
N ARG A 367 -10.24 -24.01 9.17
CA ARG A 367 -9.82 -25.39 9.43
C ARG A 367 -9.64 -26.20 8.16
N VAL A 368 -10.09 -25.69 7.03
CA VAL A 368 -9.91 -26.28 5.71
C VAL A 368 -9.61 -25.14 4.75
N ALA A 369 -8.38 -25.07 4.24
CA ALA A 369 -8.03 -24.18 3.14
C ALA A 369 -8.79 -24.67 1.88
N SER A 370 -10.10 -24.43 1.85
CA SER A 370 -10.94 -24.82 0.73
C SER A 370 -11.21 -23.62 -0.13
N TRP A 371 -10.73 -23.68 -1.36
CA TRP A 371 -11.02 -22.74 -2.41
C TRP A 371 -12.27 -23.20 -3.17
N SER A 372 -13.14 -22.28 -3.52
CA SER A 372 -14.41 -22.57 -4.19
C SER A 372 -14.62 -21.68 -5.38
N THR A 373 -15.18 -22.22 -6.45
CA THR A 373 -15.65 -21.46 -7.62
C THR A 373 -17.13 -21.09 -7.54
N ASP A 374 -17.78 -21.27 -6.36
CA ASP A 374 -19.22 -21.05 -6.24
C ASP A 374 -19.59 -19.57 -6.50
N PRO A 375 -20.29 -19.28 -7.62
CA PRO A 375 -20.66 -17.91 -7.98
C PRO A 375 -21.66 -17.28 -7.00
N ARG A 376 -22.31 -18.06 -6.12
CA ARG A 376 -23.23 -17.51 -5.12
C ARG A 376 -22.53 -16.71 -4.03
N ALA A 377 -21.21 -16.83 -3.92
CA ALA A 377 -20.41 -16.06 -2.95
C ALA A 377 -20.45 -14.54 -3.22
N ARG A 378 -20.71 -14.10 -4.46
CA ARG A 378 -20.69 -12.69 -4.90
C ARG A 378 -19.42 -11.95 -4.45
N ILE A 379 -18.29 -12.63 -4.54
CA ILE A 379 -16.96 -12.12 -4.17
C ILE A 379 -16.08 -12.24 -5.40
N PRO A 380 -15.30 -11.21 -5.76
CA PRO A 380 -14.35 -11.30 -6.85
C PRO A 380 -13.37 -12.45 -6.61
N LEU A 381 -13.02 -13.16 -7.68
CA LEU A 381 -12.09 -14.27 -7.62
C LEU A 381 -10.66 -13.77 -7.44
N LEU A 382 -9.86 -14.53 -6.69
CA LEU A 382 -8.42 -14.34 -6.54
C LEU A 382 -7.68 -15.61 -6.96
N PRO A 383 -6.38 -15.52 -7.27
CA PRO A 383 -5.55 -16.69 -7.51
C PRO A 383 -5.58 -17.66 -6.32
N VAL A 384 -5.49 -18.94 -6.62
CA VAL A 384 -5.25 -19.96 -5.59
C VAL A 384 -3.83 -19.77 -5.06
N LEU A 385 -3.67 -19.65 -3.76
CA LEU A 385 -2.41 -19.32 -3.08
C LEU A 385 -2.04 -20.38 -2.02
N ASP A 386 -2.37 -21.64 -2.26
CA ASP A 386 -1.84 -22.73 -1.45
C ASP A 386 -0.34 -22.95 -1.73
N ASP A 387 0.33 -23.74 -0.90
CA ASP A 387 1.78 -23.92 -0.98
C ASP A 387 2.21 -24.64 -2.26
N ASP A 388 1.34 -25.45 -2.87
CA ASP A 388 1.61 -26.22 -4.08
C ASP A 388 1.28 -25.46 -5.37
N SER A 389 0.51 -24.38 -5.30
CA SER A 389 0.12 -23.59 -6.47
C SER A 389 1.20 -22.62 -6.91
N PRO A 390 1.44 -22.46 -8.23
CA PRO A 390 2.37 -21.44 -8.71
C PRO A 390 1.84 -20.04 -8.40
N LEU A 391 2.76 -19.13 -8.10
CA LEU A 391 2.40 -17.71 -7.94
C LEU A 391 1.99 -17.08 -9.28
N PRO A 392 1.06 -16.12 -9.26
CA PRO A 392 0.72 -15.33 -10.43
C PRO A 392 1.94 -14.68 -11.08
N ILE A 393 1.99 -14.71 -12.40
CA ILE A 393 3.07 -14.12 -13.20
C ILE A 393 2.58 -12.79 -13.77
N LEU A 394 3.30 -11.71 -13.50
CA LEU A 394 3.02 -10.40 -14.06
C LEU A 394 3.29 -10.41 -15.57
N GLU A 395 2.32 -10.02 -16.36
CA GLU A 395 2.46 -9.87 -17.82
C GLU A 395 2.58 -8.41 -18.24
N SER A 396 1.81 -7.53 -17.60
CA SER A 396 1.82 -6.10 -17.93
C SER A 396 1.32 -5.25 -16.78
N ILE A 397 1.80 -4.00 -16.72
CA ILE A 397 1.22 -2.93 -15.94
C ILE A 397 0.71 -1.87 -16.91
N TYR A 398 -0.55 -1.54 -16.82
CA TYR A 398 -1.16 -0.48 -17.59
C TYR A 398 -1.31 0.75 -16.71
N THR A 399 -0.57 1.78 -17.08
CA THR A 399 -0.64 3.10 -16.47
C THR A 399 -0.73 4.07 -17.61
N GLU A 400 -1.84 4.75 -17.76
CA GLU A 400 -1.92 5.75 -18.81
C GLU A 400 -1.19 7.01 -18.34
N SER A 401 -0.04 7.25 -18.95
CA SER A 401 0.54 8.59 -18.97
C SER A 401 -0.03 9.37 -20.14
N LYS A 402 -0.44 10.60 -19.89
CA LYS A 402 -0.67 11.57 -20.95
C LYS A 402 0.62 11.88 -21.69
#